data_0f9256db00dd7302c39e410fbf353f33
#
_entry.id   0f9256db00dd7302c39e410fbf353f33
#
_cell.length_a   1.000
_cell.length_b   1.000
_cell.length_c   1.000
_cell.angle_alpha   90.00
_cell.angle_beta   90.00
_cell.angle_gamma   90.00
#
_symmetry.space_group_name_H-M   'P 1'
#
loop_
_entity.id
_entity.type
_entity.pdbx_description
1 polymer ?
#
loop_
_entity_poly.entity_id
_entity_poly.type
_entity_poly.pdbx_seq_one_letter_code
_entity_poly.pdbx_strand_id
1 'polypeptide(L)'
;MKNVTSALENYLLTQRNIQACDIYELVLHNGHHYYYADMDADITYNSKVYRHDGLMFEREQVQLNSTVVVDTMSITIKGGKNDNLEGMSFVKAVHTGVLDRAKLYLRRCFFRDSQIIGCIDLFGGLTEVTSAGGLVVSLDVKAETSGLNMEFPIRKYYPQGSFSTDKDGIVTIKDSDDIAVVAPFKPQK
;
A
#
# COMPACT_ATOMS: atom_id res chain seq x y z
N MET A 1 -2.94 19.17 -2.09
CA MET A 1 -4.05 19.74 -1.32
C MET A 1 -5.18 18.74 -1.35
N LYS A 2 -5.67 18.26 -0.20
CA LYS A 2 -6.77 17.28 -0.18
C LYS A 2 -8.07 18.01 -0.54
N ASN A 3 -8.86 17.45 -1.46
CA ASN A 3 -10.15 18.04 -1.86
C ASN A 3 -11.16 17.82 -0.72
N VAL A 4 -11.56 18.91 -0.09
CA VAL A 4 -12.54 18.91 0.99
C VAL A 4 -13.77 19.66 0.46
N THR A 5 -14.96 19.10 0.66
CA THR A 5 -16.20 19.79 0.31
C THR A 5 -16.44 20.98 1.25
N SER A 6 -17.02 22.07 0.73
CA SER A 6 -17.31 23.28 1.54
C SER A 6 -18.17 22.95 2.78
N ALA A 7 -19.05 21.96 2.68
CA ALA A 7 -19.86 21.48 3.80
C ALA A 7 -19.00 20.87 4.92
N LEU A 8 -18.01 20.07 4.55
CA LEU A 8 -17.08 19.45 5.50
C LEU A 8 -16.12 20.49 6.10
N GLU A 9 -15.64 21.43 5.31
CA GLU A 9 -14.80 22.54 5.77
C GLU A 9 -15.53 23.36 6.85
N ASN A 10 -16.75 23.78 6.57
CA ASN A 10 -17.58 24.50 7.54
C ASN A 10 -17.84 23.67 8.81
N TYR A 11 -18.08 22.38 8.68
CA TYR A 11 -18.26 21.49 9.81
C TYR A 11 -17.02 21.45 10.70
N LEU A 12 -15.84 21.25 10.11
CA LEU A 12 -14.57 21.18 10.85
C LEU A 12 -14.20 22.51 11.54
N LEU A 13 -14.60 23.66 10.94
CA LEU A 13 -14.34 24.99 11.51
C LEU A 13 -15.30 25.35 12.64
N THR A 14 -16.54 24.88 12.61
CA THR A 14 -17.60 25.32 13.53
C THR A 14 -17.86 24.36 14.68
N GLN A 15 -17.62 23.06 14.50
CA GLN A 15 -17.94 22.06 15.52
C GLN A 15 -16.78 21.82 16.47
N ARG A 16 -17.10 21.78 17.80
CA ARG A 16 -16.13 21.43 18.84
C ARG A 16 -16.03 19.92 19.06
N ASN A 17 -17.14 19.20 18.87
CA ASN A 17 -17.20 17.75 18.98
C ASN A 17 -17.31 17.16 17.59
N ILE A 18 -16.24 16.57 17.08
CA ILE A 18 -16.17 15.98 15.76
C ILE A 18 -16.37 14.47 15.90
N GLN A 19 -17.40 13.95 15.25
CA GLN A 19 -17.60 12.51 15.10
C GLN A 19 -16.97 12.06 13.79
N ALA A 20 -16.06 11.11 13.85
CA ALA A 20 -15.38 10.58 12.69
C ALA A 20 -15.10 9.09 12.86
N CYS A 21 -15.09 8.36 11.76
CA CYS A 21 -14.59 6.99 11.73
C CYS A 21 -13.68 6.80 10.52
N ASP A 22 -12.84 5.79 10.60
CA ASP A 22 -11.99 5.38 9.51
C ASP A 22 -12.68 4.26 8.71
N ILE A 23 -12.63 4.34 7.38
CA ILE A 23 -13.13 3.31 6.47
C ILE A 23 -11.99 2.82 5.59
N TYR A 24 -12.00 1.53 5.33
CA TYR A 24 -10.96 0.84 4.60
C TYR A 24 -11.53 0.20 3.34
N GLU A 25 -10.88 0.42 2.21
CA GLU A 25 -11.16 -0.28 0.96
C GLU A 25 -9.93 -1.12 0.62
N LEU A 26 -10.08 -2.43 0.69
CA LEU A 26 -9.05 -3.42 0.35
C LEU A 26 -9.36 -3.98 -1.03
N VAL A 27 -8.45 -3.80 -1.97
CA VAL A 27 -8.56 -4.30 -3.35
C VAL A 27 -7.50 -5.37 -3.54
N LEU A 28 -7.92 -6.60 -3.69
CA LEU A 28 -7.02 -7.72 -3.90
C LEU A 28 -6.47 -7.74 -5.31
N HIS A 29 -5.41 -8.49 -5.52
CA HIS A 29 -4.71 -8.57 -6.83
C HIS A 29 -5.62 -9.05 -7.98
N ASN A 30 -6.63 -9.87 -7.68
CA ASN A 30 -7.62 -10.33 -8.66
C ASN A 30 -8.74 -9.31 -8.95
N GLY A 31 -8.69 -8.12 -8.34
CA GLY A 31 -9.67 -7.06 -8.52
C GLY A 31 -10.90 -7.16 -7.62
N HIS A 32 -10.95 -8.08 -6.66
CA HIS A 32 -12.03 -8.12 -5.67
C HIS A 32 -11.86 -6.99 -4.66
N HIS A 33 -12.98 -6.30 -4.37
CA HIS A 33 -13.04 -5.19 -3.43
C HIS A 33 -13.74 -5.63 -2.14
N TYR A 34 -13.13 -5.29 -1.01
CA TYR A 34 -13.68 -5.48 0.32
C TYR A 34 -13.72 -4.14 1.04
N TYR A 35 -14.81 -3.88 1.77
CA TYR A 35 -15.09 -2.60 2.40
C TYR A 35 -15.33 -2.83 3.90
N TYR A 36 -14.54 -2.17 4.73
CA TYR A 36 -14.59 -2.30 6.19
C TYR A 36 -14.67 -0.93 6.85
N ALA A 37 -15.41 -0.85 7.97
CA ALA A 37 -15.54 0.34 8.78
C ALA A 37 -15.03 0.07 10.20
N ASP A 38 -14.27 1.03 10.74
CA ASP A 38 -13.83 1.04 12.13
C ASP A 38 -14.89 1.75 13.00
N MET A 39 -16.07 1.14 13.07
CA MET A 39 -17.24 1.65 13.79
C MET A 39 -18.18 0.47 14.08
N ASP A 40 -19.05 0.61 15.07
CA ASP A 40 -20.02 -0.42 15.46
C ASP A 40 -21.26 -0.52 14.56
N ALA A 41 -21.26 0.12 13.39
CA ALA A 41 -22.36 0.09 12.44
C ALA A 41 -21.86 0.17 10.99
N ASP A 42 -22.64 -0.42 10.08
CA ASP A 42 -22.35 -0.34 8.65
C ASP A 42 -22.48 1.10 8.13
N ILE A 43 -21.57 1.49 7.27
CA ILE A 43 -21.51 2.81 6.67
C ILE A 43 -21.72 2.70 5.16
N THR A 44 -22.67 3.46 4.63
CA THR A 44 -22.83 3.56 3.17
C THR A 44 -22.17 4.85 2.67
N TYR A 45 -21.14 4.72 1.86
CA TYR A 45 -20.46 5.84 1.20
C TYR A 45 -20.22 5.52 -0.27
N ASN A 46 -20.56 6.47 -1.15
CA ASN A 46 -20.45 6.31 -2.62
C ASN A 46 -21.10 5.02 -3.16
N SER A 47 -22.33 4.71 -2.67
CA SER A 47 -23.06 3.49 -3.02
C SER A 47 -22.38 2.16 -2.66
N LYS A 48 -21.37 2.22 -1.79
CA LYS A 48 -20.66 1.05 -1.25
C LYS A 48 -20.96 0.93 0.23
N VAL A 49 -21.21 -0.30 0.70
CA VAL A 49 -21.46 -0.57 2.11
C VAL A 49 -20.17 -1.04 2.75
N TYR A 50 -19.68 -0.27 3.71
CA TYR A 50 -18.52 -0.60 4.54
C TYR A 50 -19.03 -1.34 5.78
N ARG A 51 -18.58 -2.57 5.95
CA ARG A 51 -19.07 -3.48 6.98
C ARG A 51 -18.32 -3.30 8.29
N HIS A 52 -19.02 -3.33 9.40
CA HIS A 52 -18.46 -3.28 10.75
C HIS A 52 -18.15 -4.66 11.32
N ASP A 53 -18.83 -5.71 10.82
CA ASP A 53 -18.80 -7.07 11.36
C ASP A 53 -17.74 -7.98 10.69
N GLY A 54 -16.82 -7.41 9.94
CA GLY A 54 -15.77 -8.13 9.23
C GLY A 54 -14.40 -8.01 9.92
N LEU A 55 -13.36 -7.95 9.08
CA LEU A 55 -12.00 -7.76 9.56
C LEU A 55 -11.86 -6.45 10.33
N MET A 56 -11.26 -6.52 11.50
CA MET A 56 -10.98 -5.34 12.33
C MET A 56 -9.61 -4.79 11.96
N PHE A 57 -9.55 -3.50 11.70
CA PHE A 57 -8.34 -2.78 11.32
C PHE A 57 -7.88 -1.88 12.45
N GLU A 58 -6.68 -2.11 12.95
CA GLU A 58 -5.99 -1.21 13.86
C GLU A 58 -4.80 -0.61 13.13
N ARG A 59 -4.78 0.70 12.99
CA ARG A 59 -3.68 1.39 12.30
C ARG A 59 -2.83 2.21 13.25
N GLU A 60 -1.56 2.33 12.92
CA GLU A 60 -0.68 3.32 13.49
C GLU A 60 -0.83 4.68 12.80
N GLN A 61 -0.03 5.65 13.22
CA GLN A 61 -0.01 6.96 12.59
C GLN A 61 0.54 6.86 11.17
N VAL A 62 -0.07 7.60 10.24
CA VAL A 62 0.45 7.74 8.88
C VAL A 62 1.72 8.57 8.94
N GLN A 63 2.85 8.00 8.53
CA GLN A 63 4.12 8.70 8.43
C GLN A 63 4.23 9.34 7.05
N LEU A 64 4.11 10.66 7.01
CA LEU A 64 4.32 11.47 5.82
C LEU A 64 5.70 12.11 5.88
N ASN A 65 6.53 11.82 4.91
CA ASN A 65 7.87 12.37 4.81
C ASN A 65 7.90 13.52 3.80
N SER A 66 8.58 14.61 4.16
CA SER A 66 8.81 15.73 3.24
C SER A 66 10.02 15.51 2.32
N THR A 67 10.75 14.43 2.51
CA THR A 67 11.92 14.02 1.72
C THR A 67 11.53 12.92 0.72
N VAL A 68 12.46 12.53 -0.17
CA VAL A 68 12.26 11.43 -1.13
C VAL A 68 12.27 10.06 -0.43
N VAL A 69 11.52 9.93 0.65
CA VAL A 69 11.30 8.68 1.38
C VAL A 69 9.85 8.27 1.15
N VAL A 70 9.63 6.98 0.92
CA VAL A 70 8.27 6.44 0.70
C VAL A 70 7.46 6.60 1.97
N ASP A 71 6.28 7.22 1.83
CA ASP A 71 5.32 7.27 2.92
C ASP A 71 4.81 5.87 3.25
N THR A 72 4.76 5.55 4.53
CA THR A 72 4.35 4.23 5.02
C THR A 72 3.29 4.35 6.11
N MET A 73 2.49 3.31 6.23
CA MET A 73 1.51 3.16 7.29
C MET A 73 1.45 1.70 7.73
N SER A 74 1.70 1.44 9.01
CA SER A 74 1.56 0.10 9.56
C SER A 74 0.14 -0.14 10.03
N ILE A 75 -0.39 -1.32 9.71
CA ILE A 75 -1.75 -1.74 10.06
C ILE A 75 -1.71 -3.15 10.61
N THR A 76 -2.47 -3.37 11.66
CA THR A 76 -2.75 -4.70 12.17
C THR A 76 -4.19 -5.08 11.85
N ILE A 77 -4.37 -6.18 11.13
CA ILE A 77 -5.68 -6.74 10.81
C ILE A 77 -5.95 -7.91 11.76
N LYS A 78 -7.10 -7.88 12.43
CA LYS A 78 -7.59 -8.97 13.24
C LYS A 78 -8.80 -9.58 12.58
N GLY A 79 -8.71 -10.86 12.22
CA GLY A 79 -9.81 -11.63 11.63
C GLY A 79 -10.52 -12.48 12.66
N GLY A 80 -11.80 -12.69 12.46
CA GLY A 80 -12.58 -13.68 13.18
C GLY A 80 -12.39 -15.09 12.59
N LYS A 81 -12.80 -16.11 13.34
CA LYS A 81 -12.73 -17.51 12.89
C LYS A 81 -13.54 -17.78 11.61
N ASN A 82 -14.60 -17.01 11.40
CA ASN A 82 -15.53 -17.17 10.28
C ASN A 82 -15.27 -16.19 9.12
N ASP A 83 -14.29 -15.30 9.25
CA ASP A 83 -13.99 -14.34 8.20
C ASP A 83 -13.32 -15.02 7.01
N ASN A 84 -13.85 -14.72 5.85
CA ASN A 84 -13.43 -15.30 4.60
C ASN A 84 -12.95 -14.19 3.64
N LEU A 85 -11.82 -14.44 3.00
CA LEU A 85 -11.34 -13.70 1.84
C LEU A 85 -11.24 -14.66 0.65
N GLU A 86 -11.81 -14.30 -0.48
CA GLU A 86 -11.82 -15.13 -1.70
C GLU A 86 -12.38 -16.55 -1.51
N GLY A 87 -13.37 -16.70 -0.62
CA GLY A 87 -13.94 -18.00 -0.32
C GLY A 87 -13.05 -18.91 0.53
N MET A 88 -11.91 -18.40 0.98
CA MET A 88 -11.00 -19.09 1.92
C MET A 88 -11.11 -18.46 3.30
N SER A 89 -10.84 -19.24 4.35
CA SER A 89 -10.71 -18.67 5.69
C SER A 89 -9.59 -17.61 5.72
N PHE A 90 -9.77 -16.57 6.53
CA PHE A 90 -8.80 -15.46 6.65
C PHE A 90 -7.36 -15.94 6.86
N VAL A 91 -7.17 -16.91 7.77
CA VAL A 91 -5.83 -17.48 8.05
C VAL A 91 -5.22 -18.10 6.80
N LYS A 92 -6.01 -18.89 6.04
CA LYS A 92 -5.52 -19.51 4.81
C LYS A 92 -5.19 -18.46 3.74
N ALA A 93 -6.06 -17.46 3.57
CA ALA A 93 -5.83 -16.38 2.60
C ALA A 93 -4.52 -15.61 2.88
N VAL A 94 -4.24 -15.34 4.16
CA VAL A 94 -2.98 -14.70 4.57
C VAL A 94 -1.77 -15.56 4.21
N HIS A 95 -1.79 -16.85 4.56
CA HIS A 95 -0.66 -17.75 4.29
C HIS A 95 -0.46 -18.05 2.79
N THR A 96 -1.49 -17.87 1.98
CA THR A 96 -1.37 -18.00 0.51
C THR A 96 -0.94 -16.71 -0.17
N GLY A 97 -0.68 -15.64 0.57
CA GLY A 97 -0.19 -14.37 0.02
C GLY A 97 -1.27 -13.52 -0.65
N VAL A 98 -2.56 -13.76 -0.36
CA VAL A 98 -3.68 -12.99 -0.95
C VAL A 98 -3.60 -11.50 -0.59
N LEU A 99 -3.03 -11.19 0.57
CA LEU A 99 -2.85 -9.82 1.05
C LEU A 99 -1.58 -9.14 0.51
N ASP A 100 -0.64 -9.89 -0.06
CA ASP A 100 0.58 -9.30 -0.60
C ASP A 100 0.28 -8.53 -1.88
N ARG A 101 0.80 -7.29 -1.95
CA ARG A 101 0.56 -6.36 -3.05
C ARG A 101 -0.93 -6.03 -3.31
N ALA A 102 -1.80 -6.29 -2.35
CA ALA A 102 -3.15 -5.76 -2.39
C ALA A 102 -3.08 -4.22 -2.26
N LYS A 103 -4.09 -3.52 -2.77
CA LYS A 103 -4.20 -2.08 -2.57
C LYS A 103 -5.08 -1.81 -1.38
N LEU A 104 -4.61 -0.96 -0.49
CA LEU A 104 -5.40 -0.52 0.65
C LEU A 104 -5.59 1.00 0.58
N TYR A 105 -6.84 1.44 0.68
CA TYR A 105 -7.21 2.85 0.75
C TYR A 105 -7.86 3.13 2.09
N LEU A 106 -7.35 4.13 2.77
CA LEU A 106 -7.85 4.63 4.05
C LEU A 106 -8.51 5.98 3.85
N ARG A 107 -9.77 6.09 4.27
CA ARG A 107 -10.52 7.34 4.30
C ARG A 107 -11.07 7.60 5.69
N ARG A 108 -11.17 8.86 6.06
CA ARG A 108 -11.84 9.29 7.29
C ARG A 108 -13.14 9.96 6.92
N CYS A 109 -14.25 9.40 7.39
CA CYS A 109 -15.58 9.94 7.23
C CYS A 109 -16.01 10.70 8.48
N PHE A 110 -16.70 11.82 8.26
CA PHE A 110 -17.19 12.71 9.31
C PHE A 110 -18.71 12.70 9.33
N PHE A 111 -19.26 12.71 10.52
CA PHE A 111 -20.69 12.52 10.76
C PHE A 111 -21.30 13.71 11.50
N ARG A 112 -22.57 13.96 11.20
CA ARG A 112 -23.48 14.78 12.01
C ARG A 112 -24.82 14.03 12.06
N ASP A 113 -25.30 13.80 13.27
CA ASP A 113 -26.59 13.13 13.49
C ASP A 113 -26.75 11.84 12.67
N SER A 114 -25.72 11.00 12.69
CA SER A 114 -25.62 9.72 11.93
C SER A 114 -25.58 9.86 10.40
N GLN A 115 -25.49 11.08 9.87
CA GLN A 115 -25.33 11.31 8.43
C GLN A 115 -23.90 11.68 8.09
N ILE A 116 -23.38 11.13 6.99
CA ILE A 116 -22.05 11.46 6.47
C ILE A 116 -22.09 12.86 5.86
N ILE A 117 -21.25 13.76 6.38
CA ILE A 117 -21.04 15.11 5.85
C ILE A 117 -20.04 15.09 4.72
N GLY A 118 -19.02 14.27 4.86
CA GLY A 118 -17.96 14.08 3.87
C GLY A 118 -16.87 13.16 4.39
N CYS A 119 -16.05 12.70 3.45
CA CYS A 119 -14.89 11.85 3.76
C CYS A 119 -13.63 12.47 3.17
N ILE A 120 -12.49 12.24 3.82
CA ILE A 120 -11.17 12.68 3.38
C ILE A 120 -10.31 11.44 3.15
N ASP A 121 -9.68 11.36 1.97
CA ASP A 121 -8.67 10.34 1.70
C ASP A 121 -7.43 10.64 2.54
N LEU A 122 -7.08 9.74 3.45
CA LEU A 122 -5.92 9.88 4.32
C LEU A 122 -4.67 9.27 3.69
N PHE A 123 -4.77 8.02 3.25
CA PHE A 123 -3.65 7.25 2.72
C PHE A 123 -4.11 6.20 1.71
N GLY A 124 -3.22 5.78 0.83
CA GLY A 124 -3.45 4.67 -0.09
C GLY A 124 -2.13 4.12 -0.60
N GLY A 125 -2.06 2.81 -0.74
CA GLY A 125 -0.83 2.18 -1.18
C GLY A 125 -0.95 0.66 -1.32
N LEU A 126 0.20 0.02 -1.58
CA LEU A 126 0.34 -1.42 -1.70
C LEU A 126 0.69 -2.03 -0.33
N THR A 127 0.04 -3.13 -0.01
CA THR A 127 0.27 -3.87 1.22
C THR A 127 1.45 -4.83 1.09
N GLU A 128 2.19 -4.97 2.17
CA GLU A 128 3.26 -5.96 2.36
C GLU A 128 3.05 -6.62 3.72
N VAL A 129 2.91 -7.93 3.75
CA VAL A 129 2.72 -8.68 5.01
C VAL A 129 4.05 -8.72 5.75
N THR A 130 4.11 -8.13 6.95
CA THR A 130 5.31 -8.12 7.80
C THR A 130 5.29 -9.26 8.80
N SER A 131 4.13 -9.62 9.32
CA SER A 131 3.99 -10.78 10.19
C SER A 131 2.59 -11.37 10.12
N ALA A 132 2.48 -12.67 10.28
CA ALA A 132 1.22 -13.39 10.33
C ALA A 132 1.25 -14.42 11.47
N GLY A 133 0.32 -14.28 12.40
CA GLY A 133 0.21 -15.18 13.56
C GLY A 133 -1.24 -15.44 13.91
N GLY A 134 -1.74 -16.64 13.62
CA GLY A 134 -3.11 -17.03 13.91
C GLY A 134 -4.14 -16.15 13.20
N LEU A 135 -4.94 -15.40 13.96
CA LEU A 135 -5.96 -14.49 13.45
C LEU A 135 -5.51 -13.02 13.35
N VAL A 136 -4.23 -12.76 13.62
CA VAL A 136 -3.65 -11.41 13.59
C VAL A 136 -2.59 -11.33 12.52
N VAL A 137 -2.67 -10.29 11.70
CA VAL A 137 -1.74 -10.03 10.61
C VAL A 137 -1.28 -8.58 10.68
N SER A 138 0.01 -8.37 10.66
CA SER A 138 0.58 -7.02 10.54
C SER A 138 1.02 -6.77 9.09
N LEU A 139 0.65 -5.62 8.59
CA LEU A 139 0.92 -5.17 7.23
C LEU A 139 1.61 -3.81 7.26
N ASP A 140 2.55 -3.61 6.36
CA ASP A 140 3.00 -2.29 5.99
C ASP A 140 2.36 -1.88 4.67
N VAL A 141 1.75 -0.71 4.65
CA VAL A 141 1.18 -0.12 3.44
C VAL A 141 2.15 0.95 2.94
N LYS A 142 2.70 0.75 1.75
CA LYS A 142 3.64 1.66 1.10
C LYS A 142 2.92 2.45 0.02
N ALA A 143 3.08 3.77 0.01
CA ALA A 143 2.49 4.61 -1.02
C ALA A 143 2.88 4.12 -2.42
N GLU A 144 2.00 4.28 -3.41
CA GLU A 144 2.26 3.84 -4.80
C GLU A 144 3.48 4.55 -5.43
N THR A 145 3.96 5.62 -4.81
CA THR A 145 5.21 6.32 -5.19
C THR A 145 6.48 5.55 -4.85
N SER A 146 6.38 4.35 -4.25
CA SER A 146 7.55 3.52 -3.90
C SER A 146 8.47 3.24 -5.10
N GLY A 147 7.93 3.22 -6.32
CA GLY A 147 8.72 3.09 -7.54
C GLY A 147 9.64 4.29 -7.86
N LEU A 148 9.41 5.45 -7.23
CA LEU A 148 10.27 6.63 -7.42
C LEU A 148 11.59 6.53 -6.64
N ASN A 149 11.69 5.61 -5.67
CA ASN A 149 12.93 5.36 -4.93
C ASN A 149 13.90 4.41 -5.65
N MET A 150 13.65 4.09 -6.90
CA MET A 150 14.62 3.33 -7.70
C MET A 150 15.86 4.20 -7.94
N GLU A 151 17.03 3.67 -7.54
CA GLU A 151 18.31 4.28 -7.90
C GLU A 151 18.47 4.25 -9.42
N PHE A 152 18.57 5.42 -10.04
CA PHE A 152 18.94 5.53 -11.44
C PHE A 152 20.41 5.95 -11.57
N PRO A 153 21.20 5.31 -12.44
CA PRO A 153 20.82 4.20 -13.32
C PRO A 153 20.69 2.88 -12.55
N ILE A 154 19.74 2.04 -12.96
CA ILE A 154 19.53 0.69 -12.41
C ILE A 154 20.82 -0.14 -12.47
N ARG A 155 21.68 0.17 -13.46
CA ARG A 155 23.02 -0.41 -13.58
C ARG A 155 24.05 0.56 -13.02
N LYS A 156 24.70 0.16 -11.94
CA LYS A 156 25.84 0.91 -11.40
C LYS A 156 27.09 0.56 -12.21
N TYR A 157 27.61 1.54 -12.92
CA TYR A 157 28.92 1.40 -13.57
C TYR A 157 30.03 1.68 -12.54
N TYR A 158 30.74 0.64 -12.14
CA TYR A 158 31.90 0.79 -11.29
C TYR A 158 33.15 1.02 -12.15
N PRO A 159 34.01 1.98 -11.81
CA PRO A 159 35.24 2.23 -12.56
C PRO A 159 36.18 1.03 -12.66
N GLN A 160 35.98 0.02 -11.82
CA GLN A 160 36.88 -1.11 -11.62
C GLN A 160 36.36 -2.46 -12.10
N GLY A 161 35.33 -2.56 -12.95
CA GLY A 161 35.09 -3.90 -13.39
C GLY A 161 33.72 -4.34 -13.81
N SER A 162 32.93 -3.46 -14.36
CA SER A 162 31.74 -3.92 -15.11
C SER A 162 32.13 -4.50 -16.49
N PHE A 163 33.41 -4.37 -16.88
CA PHE A 163 33.91 -4.79 -18.18
C PHE A 163 35.17 -5.61 -18.01
N SER A 164 35.22 -6.82 -18.57
CA SER A 164 36.44 -7.56 -18.80
C SER A 164 36.69 -7.64 -20.29
N THR A 165 37.87 -7.28 -20.72
CA THR A 165 38.33 -7.52 -22.09
C THR A 165 39.07 -8.85 -22.14
N ASP A 166 38.66 -9.71 -23.03
CA ASP A 166 39.37 -10.95 -23.35
C ASP A 166 40.56 -10.65 -24.29
N LYS A 167 41.40 -11.62 -24.53
CA LYS A 167 42.62 -11.51 -25.37
C LYS A 167 42.33 -11.07 -26.81
N ASP A 168 41.10 -11.27 -27.28
CA ASP A 168 40.63 -10.92 -28.61
C ASP A 168 39.97 -9.53 -28.67
N GLY A 169 40.04 -8.75 -27.59
CA GLY A 169 39.47 -7.39 -27.51
C GLY A 169 37.94 -7.35 -27.42
N ILE A 170 37.33 -8.47 -27.06
CA ILE A 170 35.88 -8.56 -26.81
C ILE A 170 35.58 -8.08 -25.40
N VAL A 171 34.72 -7.08 -25.30
CA VAL A 171 34.26 -6.57 -24.00
C VAL A 171 33.08 -7.40 -23.52
N THR A 172 33.25 -8.11 -22.44
CA THR A 172 32.19 -8.86 -21.78
C THR A 172 31.60 -8.02 -20.66
N ILE A 173 30.32 -7.69 -20.78
CA ILE A 173 29.56 -7.01 -19.74
C ILE A 173 28.98 -8.10 -18.83
N LYS A 174 29.41 -8.17 -17.57
CA LYS A 174 28.79 -9.03 -16.58
C LYS A 174 27.55 -8.31 -16.04
N ASP A 175 26.40 -8.90 -16.29
CA ASP A 175 25.18 -8.50 -15.62
C ASP A 175 25.10 -9.14 -14.21
N SER A 176 24.28 -8.58 -13.33
CA SER A 176 24.07 -9.10 -11.95
C SER A 176 23.61 -10.56 -11.92
N ASP A 177 23.09 -11.08 -13.03
CA ASP A 177 22.57 -12.42 -13.16
C ASP A 177 23.50 -13.39 -13.93
N ASP A 178 24.81 -13.10 -13.99
CA ASP A 178 25.83 -13.91 -14.70
C ASP A 178 25.58 -14.09 -16.21
N ILE A 179 24.70 -13.31 -16.80
CA ILE A 179 24.48 -13.31 -18.25
C ILE A 179 25.54 -12.42 -18.90
N ALA A 180 26.53 -13.04 -19.53
CA ALA A 180 27.53 -12.32 -20.31
C ALA A 180 26.93 -11.86 -21.65
N VAL A 181 26.71 -10.55 -21.81
CA VAL A 181 26.39 -9.95 -23.08
C VAL A 181 27.69 -9.57 -23.78
N VAL A 182 28.00 -10.24 -24.85
CA VAL A 182 29.20 -9.94 -25.66
C VAL A 182 28.88 -8.81 -26.62
N ALA A 183 29.50 -7.64 -26.42
CA ALA A 183 29.45 -6.54 -27.38
C ALA A 183 30.81 -6.45 -28.09
N PRO A 184 30.88 -6.48 -29.43
CA PRO A 184 32.14 -6.28 -30.13
C PRO A 184 32.54 -4.80 -30.04
N PHE A 185 33.58 -4.52 -29.24
CA PHE A 185 34.20 -3.21 -29.17
C PHE A 185 35.56 -3.29 -29.86
N LYS A 186 35.74 -2.56 -30.96
CA LYS A 186 37.05 -2.34 -31.56
C LYS A 186 37.63 -1.06 -30.96
N PRO A 187 38.69 -1.12 -30.17
CA PRO A 187 39.41 0.08 -29.78
C PRO A 187 39.99 0.75 -31.02
N GLN A 188 39.69 2.02 -31.23
CA GLN A 188 40.38 2.83 -32.22
C GLN A 188 41.84 3.00 -31.76
N LYS A 189 42.76 2.69 -32.67
CA LYS A 189 44.20 2.97 -32.51
C LYS A 189 44.48 4.46 -32.52
#